data_6ea0f0a166f9495a11269e101fd3cd1c
#
_entry.id   6ea0f0a166f9495a11269e101fd3cd1c
#
_cell.length_a   1.000
_cell.length_b   1.000
_cell.length_c   1.000
_cell.angle_alpha   90.00
_cell.angle_beta   90.00
_cell.angle_gamma   90.00
#
_symmetry.space_group_name_H-M   'P 1'
#
loop_
_entity.id
_entity.type
_entity.pdbx_description
1 polymer ?
#
loop_
_entity_poly.entity_id
_entity_poly.type
_entity_poly.pdbx_seq_one_letter_code
_entity_poly.pdbx_strand_id
1 'polypeptide(L)'
;MTGRSWSRRSVLKGGAAGLATAVLPAWADSSQSIDTLILGAGISGLHAARLLSQAGLSVAVLEGSARVGGRCWTARNVSGAPELGAQLSGFGYGRVRGNAADLGVELMDPPKGSMAETRMPPLAVSVDGQAPTADWAGSPLNRLDAAEKSLPPTALVPHYLLKNNPLVELTDWQKPENAHIDRLSVREYAARGGASPEALRLMNVGVAARDLDDANALDFMRKNYYYAWEAKNGPYSIFRDGTSALTDAMAASLKRPVELNKVVVGIDAKPDSVTVTCRDGSNYRARTCIATIPLSVMKDIHISGDVPKLQRESWKAQRYSETVQIFLKFRTPYWETDGLPASMWTDGRIQFVAHIPSRIDEKGIMVAFCHGRAMDSLNRLTPAALGKLAIEEIVRLRPAAAGQLAVEYIHNWSTYPFSKGHIAYFAPGDIGRFANIVGQPVGALYFAGEHNCRIHAGVEGACEAAENASIAILEKLSKA
;
A
#
# COMPACT_ATOMS: atom_id res chain seq x y z
N MET A 1 8.63 10.41 -74.23
CA MET A 1 9.98 10.91 -74.61
C MET A 1 10.74 11.20 -73.32
N THR A 2 11.91 10.57 -73.27
CA THR A 2 13.06 10.75 -72.38
C THR A 2 12.86 10.53 -70.82
N GLY A 3 13.13 9.25 -70.46
CA GLY A 3 13.48 8.88 -69.12
C GLY A 3 14.85 9.39 -68.69
N ARG A 4 15.01 9.69 -67.41
CA ARG A 4 16.33 9.82 -66.77
C ARG A 4 16.41 8.80 -65.63
N SER A 5 17.24 7.78 -65.85
CA SER A 5 17.67 6.81 -64.87
C SER A 5 18.63 7.48 -63.89
N TRP A 6 18.38 7.35 -62.58
CA TRP A 6 19.32 7.75 -61.56
C TRP A 6 20.16 6.54 -61.15
N SER A 7 21.49 6.67 -61.37
CA SER A 7 22.42 5.61 -60.96
C SER A 7 22.73 5.61 -59.48
N ARG A 8 22.98 4.43 -58.95
CA ARG A 8 23.27 4.16 -57.51
C ARG A 8 24.59 4.81 -56.98
N ARG A 9 25.26 5.65 -57.73
CA ARG A 9 26.54 6.29 -57.34
C ARG A 9 26.42 7.75 -56.85
N SER A 10 25.23 8.34 -56.79
CA SER A 10 25.04 9.76 -56.39
C SER A 10 24.56 9.97 -54.99
N VAL A 11 24.44 8.92 -54.14
CA VAL A 11 23.89 9.01 -52.79
C VAL A 11 25.00 8.95 -51.68
N LEU A 12 26.26 8.90 -52.03
CA LEU A 12 27.36 8.74 -51.09
C LEU A 12 28.26 9.99 -50.93
N LYS A 13 27.73 11.19 -51.06
CA LYS A 13 28.45 12.40 -50.62
C LYS A 13 27.46 13.39 -50.02
N GLY A 14 27.32 13.38 -48.69
CA GLY A 14 26.51 14.36 -47.94
C GLY A 14 25.99 13.89 -46.60
N GLY A 15 26.64 12.95 -45.93
CA GLY A 15 26.32 12.57 -44.54
C GLY A 15 27.30 13.25 -43.60
N ALA A 16 27.04 14.49 -43.20
CA ALA A 16 27.64 15.03 -41.98
C ALA A 16 27.08 14.23 -40.78
N ALA A 17 27.93 13.49 -40.14
CA ALA A 17 27.62 12.83 -38.87
C ALA A 17 27.29 13.88 -37.81
N GLY A 18 26.00 14.13 -37.60
CA GLY A 18 25.52 14.79 -36.40
C GLY A 18 25.74 13.83 -35.25
N LEU A 19 26.82 14.00 -34.51
CA LEU A 19 26.95 13.46 -33.15
C LEU A 19 25.80 14.07 -32.34
N ALA A 20 24.77 13.28 -32.10
CA ALA A 20 23.83 13.55 -31.03
C ALA A 20 24.61 13.46 -29.70
N THR A 21 25.12 14.58 -29.25
CA THR A 21 25.59 14.73 -27.88
C THR A 21 24.35 14.53 -27.01
N ALA A 22 24.24 13.35 -26.42
CA ALA A 22 23.33 13.13 -25.30
C ALA A 22 23.69 14.20 -24.26
N VAL A 23 22.83 15.18 -24.11
CA VAL A 23 22.94 16.16 -23.02
C VAL A 23 22.72 15.36 -21.73
N LEU A 24 23.80 14.90 -21.12
CA LEU A 24 23.75 14.39 -19.76
C LEU A 24 23.20 15.52 -18.89
N PRO A 25 22.26 15.23 -17.99
CA PRO A 25 21.77 16.25 -17.05
C PRO A 25 22.98 16.84 -16.31
N ALA A 26 22.97 18.16 -16.11
CA ALA A 26 24.12 18.96 -15.61
C ALA A 26 24.71 18.50 -14.26
N TRP A 27 24.05 17.59 -13.55
CA TRP A 27 24.50 17.00 -12.29
C TRP A 27 25.24 15.64 -12.46
N ALA A 28 25.20 15.03 -13.67
CA ALA A 28 26.00 13.81 -13.94
C ALA A 28 27.51 14.09 -13.91
N ASP A 29 27.90 15.36 -13.89
CA ASP A 29 29.29 15.84 -13.93
C ASP A 29 29.73 16.50 -12.60
N SER A 30 28.88 16.46 -11.54
CA SER A 30 29.30 17.00 -10.24
C SER A 30 30.10 15.95 -9.47
N SER A 31 31.35 16.25 -9.21
CA SER A 31 32.31 15.56 -8.32
C SER A 31 31.86 15.45 -6.84
N GLN A 32 30.60 15.76 -6.53
CA GLN A 32 30.04 15.59 -5.20
C GLN A 32 29.64 14.12 -4.97
N SER A 33 30.39 13.46 -4.11
CA SER A 33 30.08 12.11 -3.65
C SER A 33 28.69 12.07 -3.00
N ILE A 34 27.87 11.09 -3.37
CA ILE A 34 26.61 10.81 -2.71
C ILE A 34 26.89 10.05 -1.43
N ASP A 35 26.53 10.59 -0.27
CA ASP A 35 26.67 9.87 0.99
C ASP A 35 25.61 8.76 1.09
N THR A 36 24.36 9.07 0.78
CA THR A 36 23.28 8.08 0.84
C THR A 36 22.39 8.13 -0.41
N LEU A 37 22.21 6.98 -1.03
CA LEU A 37 21.25 6.79 -2.12
C LEU A 37 19.97 6.16 -1.56
N ILE A 38 18.82 6.71 -1.91
CA ILE A 38 17.49 6.19 -1.52
C ILE A 38 16.81 5.60 -2.76
N LEU A 39 16.36 4.36 -2.65
CA LEU A 39 15.64 3.66 -3.71
C LEU A 39 14.16 3.59 -3.39
N GLY A 40 13.37 4.38 -4.10
CA GLY A 40 11.94 4.58 -3.92
C GLY A 40 11.61 5.92 -3.26
N ALA A 41 10.74 6.70 -3.91
CA ALA A 41 10.20 7.97 -3.40
C ALA A 41 8.79 7.79 -2.82
N GLY A 42 8.51 6.65 -2.18
CA GLY A 42 7.38 6.49 -1.28
C GLY A 42 7.59 7.26 0.02
N ILE A 43 6.59 7.33 0.88
CA ILE A 43 6.69 8.07 2.16
C ILE A 43 7.89 7.64 3.02
N SER A 44 8.24 6.35 3.02
CA SER A 44 9.42 5.81 3.70
C SER A 44 10.73 6.43 3.17
N GLY A 45 10.94 6.37 1.85
CA GLY A 45 12.15 6.91 1.24
C GLY A 45 12.26 8.43 1.36
N LEU A 46 11.15 9.15 1.19
CA LEU A 46 11.11 10.60 1.37
C LEU A 46 11.37 11.00 2.82
N HIS A 47 10.87 10.24 3.81
CA HIS A 47 11.16 10.50 5.23
C HIS A 47 12.65 10.29 5.53
N ALA A 48 13.25 9.16 5.08
CA ALA A 48 14.68 8.91 5.22
C ALA A 48 15.51 10.02 4.56
N ALA A 49 15.16 10.42 3.34
CA ALA A 49 15.86 11.47 2.61
C ALA A 49 15.85 12.81 3.37
N ARG A 50 14.70 13.19 3.96
CA ARG A 50 14.60 14.40 4.78
C ARG A 50 15.47 14.32 6.02
N LEU A 51 15.40 13.23 6.79
CA LEU A 51 16.18 13.04 8.02
C LEU A 51 17.69 13.11 7.74
N LEU A 52 18.17 12.39 6.73
CA LEU A 52 19.60 12.36 6.39
C LEU A 52 20.08 13.70 5.82
N SER A 53 19.26 14.39 5.01
CA SER A 53 19.58 15.73 4.51
C SER A 53 19.62 16.78 5.62
N GLN A 54 18.73 16.70 6.60
CA GLN A 54 18.74 17.56 7.79
C GLN A 54 19.97 17.30 8.66
N ALA A 55 20.45 16.06 8.71
CA ALA A 55 21.72 15.71 9.36
C ALA A 55 22.98 16.11 8.56
N GLY A 56 22.81 16.78 7.41
CA GLY A 56 23.91 17.32 6.61
C GLY A 56 24.47 16.40 5.53
N LEU A 57 23.92 15.19 5.32
CA LEU A 57 24.39 14.26 4.29
C LEU A 57 23.95 14.67 2.89
N SER A 58 24.79 14.36 1.89
CA SER A 58 24.45 14.44 0.48
C SER A 58 23.57 13.24 0.09
N VAL A 59 22.27 13.51 -0.17
CA VAL A 59 21.26 12.47 -0.46
C VAL A 59 20.77 12.59 -1.90
N ALA A 60 20.63 11.47 -2.60
CA ALA A 60 19.93 11.35 -3.86
C ALA A 60 18.80 10.31 -3.75
N VAL A 61 17.66 10.57 -4.40
CA VAL A 61 16.48 9.70 -4.38
C VAL A 61 16.13 9.26 -5.80
N LEU A 62 16.05 7.95 -6.02
CA LEU A 62 15.63 7.35 -7.30
C LEU A 62 14.24 6.75 -7.14
N GLU A 63 13.34 7.05 -8.08
CA GLU A 63 11.99 6.53 -8.13
C GLU A 63 11.74 5.84 -9.48
N GLY A 64 11.21 4.62 -9.44
CA GLY A 64 10.94 3.83 -10.64
C GLY A 64 9.77 4.34 -11.48
N SER A 65 8.79 4.96 -10.84
CA SER A 65 7.60 5.50 -11.52
C SER A 65 7.78 6.95 -11.97
N ALA A 66 6.77 7.49 -12.67
CA ALA A 66 6.72 8.89 -13.09
C ALA A 66 6.19 9.84 -12.01
N ARG A 67 6.02 9.38 -10.76
CA ARG A 67 5.50 10.18 -9.64
C ARG A 67 6.13 9.78 -8.32
N VAL A 68 6.12 10.66 -7.35
CA VAL A 68 6.46 10.36 -5.96
C VAL A 68 5.25 9.81 -5.18
N GLY A 69 5.44 9.38 -3.95
CA GLY A 69 4.40 8.98 -3.01
C GLY A 69 4.19 7.48 -2.86
N GLY A 70 4.55 6.67 -3.87
CA GLY A 70 4.34 5.21 -3.80
C GLY A 70 2.88 4.86 -3.54
N ARG A 71 2.57 4.22 -2.39
CA ARG A 71 1.21 3.86 -1.96
C ARG A 71 0.43 4.98 -1.24
N CYS A 72 1.00 6.16 -1.09
CA CYS A 72 0.28 7.41 -0.83
C CYS A 72 -0.08 8.01 -2.19
N TRP A 73 -1.35 7.91 -2.58
CA TRP A 73 -1.78 8.34 -3.91
C TRP A 73 -3.21 8.83 -3.93
N THR A 74 -3.35 10.13 -4.08
CA THR A 74 -4.63 10.80 -4.30
C THR A 74 -4.92 10.87 -5.80
N ALA A 75 -6.03 10.33 -6.24
CA ALA A 75 -6.45 10.37 -7.64
C ALA A 75 -7.07 11.72 -7.99
N ARG A 76 -6.26 12.75 -8.16
CA ARG A 76 -6.69 14.15 -8.35
C ARG A 76 -7.55 14.39 -9.60
N ASN A 77 -7.50 13.50 -10.55
CA ASN A 77 -8.27 13.53 -11.81
C ASN A 77 -9.53 12.65 -11.77
N VAL A 78 -9.89 12.11 -10.60
CA VAL A 78 -11.10 11.35 -10.33
C VAL A 78 -12.04 12.18 -9.46
N SER A 79 -13.36 12.13 -9.70
CA SER A 79 -14.38 12.86 -8.93
C SER A 79 -14.17 12.67 -7.42
N GLY A 80 -14.18 13.76 -6.67
CA GLY A 80 -13.93 13.75 -5.23
C GLY A 80 -12.47 13.51 -4.82
N ALA A 81 -11.53 13.36 -5.77
CA ALA A 81 -10.11 13.10 -5.54
C ALA A 81 -9.86 12.01 -4.48
N PRO A 82 -10.39 10.78 -4.66
CA PRO A 82 -10.28 9.72 -3.66
C PRO A 82 -8.83 9.25 -3.48
N GLU A 83 -8.56 8.69 -2.30
CA GLU A 83 -7.30 8.01 -2.06
C GLU A 83 -7.31 6.61 -2.67
N LEU A 84 -6.28 6.27 -3.42
CA LEU A 84 -6.06 4.92 -3.93
C LEU A 84 -5.36 4.02 -2.90
N GLY A 85 -4.62 4.60 -1.95
CA GLY A 85 -3.86 3.89 -0.94
C GLY A 85 -4.11 4.41 0.47
N ALA A 86 -3.09 5.00 1.07
CA ALA A 86 -3.18 5.57 2.41
C ALA A 86 -4.23 6.68 2.48
N GLN A 87 -5.02 6.70 3.56
CA GLN A 87 -6.12 7.66 3.73
C GLN A 87 -6.01 8.43 5.05
N LEU A 88 -5.61 7.75 6.12
CA LEU A 88 -5.79 8.20 7.49
C LEU A 88 -4.47 8.59 8.13
N SER A 89 -4.54 9.59 9.01
CA SER A 89 -3.53 9.90 10.00
C SER A 89 -4.10 9.67 11.39
N GLY A 90 -3.62 8.63 12.08
CA GLY A 90 -4.05 8.29 13.44
C GLY A 90 -3.45 9.22 14.49
N PHE A 91 -3.91 9.09 15.73
CA PHE A 91 -3.39 9.83 16.87
C PHE A 91 -1.88 9.62 17.07
N GLY A 92 -1.43 8.37 17.01
CA GLY A 92 -0.03 7.97 17.21
C GLY A 92 0.85 8.10 15.95
N TYR A 93 0.36 8.71 14.86
CA TYR A 93 1.14 8.91 13.64
C TYR A 93 2.12 10.10 13.78
N GLY A 94 3.02 10.02 14.79
CA GLY A 94 3.90 11.13 15.15
C GLY A 94 4.82 11.59 14.02
N ARG A 95 5.40 10.66 13.26
CA ARG A 95 6.31 10.99 12.14
C ARG A 95 5.55 11.57 10.95
N VAL A 96 4.41 10.99 10.63
CA VAL A 96 3.55 11.46 9.52
C VAL A 96 3.02 12.86 9.84
N ARG A 97 2.49 13.06 11.05
CA ARG A 97 1.97 14.36 11.52
C ARG A 97 3.08 15.40 11.67
N GLY A 98 4.25 15.01 12.14
CA GLY A 98 5.44 15.87 12.22
C GLY A 98 5.87 16.37 10.83
N ASN A 99 5.98 15.46 9.84
CA ASN A 99 6.27 15.89 8.47
C ASN A 99 5.19 16.83 7.90
N ALA A 100 3.92 16.59 8.20
CA ALA A 100 2.83 17.46 7.75
C ALA A 100 2.95 18.86 8.37
N ALA A 101 3.18 18.94 9.68
CA ALA A 101 3.35 20.20 10.39
C ALA A 101 4.57 20.99 9.88
N ASP A 102 5.73 20.33 9.76
CA ASP A 102 6.97 20.95 9.27
C ASP A 102 6.84 21.52 7.85
N LEU A 103 5.98 20.93 7.02
CA LEU A 103 5.82 21.29 5.61
C LEU A 103 4.56 22.10 5.34
N GLY A 104 3.79 22.45 6.37
CA GLY A 104 2.55 23.21 6.22
C GLY A 104 1.44 22.44 5.50
N VAL A 105 1.47 21.11 5.53
CA VAL A 105 0.42 20.26 4.94
C VAL A 105 -0.71 20.08 5.96
N GLU A 106 -1.89 20.52 5.58
CA GLU A 106 -3.02 20.64 6.50
C GLU A 106 -3.74 19.31 6.70
N LEU A 107 -4.00 18.99 7.97
CA LEU A 107 -4.88 17.90 8.39
C LEU A 107 -6.27 18.46 8.73
N MET A 108 -7.31 17.71 8.44
CA MET A 108 -8.70 18.05 8.76
C MET A 108 -9.44 16.84 9.33
N ASP A 109 -10.56 17.12 9.96
CA ASP A 109 -11.47 16.07 10.38
C ASP A 109 -12.06 15.34 9.16
N PRO A 110 -12.26 14.02 9.25
CA PRO A 110 -12.90 13.29 8.17
C PRO A 110 -14.34 13.78 7.93
N PRO A 111 -14.83 13.73 6.67
CA PRO A 111 -16.23 14.02 6.39
C PRO A 111 -17.17 13.11 7.19
N LYS A 112 -18.27 13.66 7.67
CA LYS A 112 -19.30 12.93 8.44
C LYS A 112 -19.83 11.73 7.65
N GLY A 113 -20.00 10.60 8.33
CA GLY A 113 -20.46 9.34 7.74
C GLY A 113 -19.44 8.61 6.90
N SER A 114 -18.20 9.13 6.81
CA SER A 114 -17.12 8.43 6.09
C SER A 114 -16.54 7.26 6.89
N MET A 115 -15.93 6.31 6.19
CA MET A 115 -15.13 5.24 6.82
C MET A 115 -13.98 5.80 7.66
N ALA A 116 -13.50 6.98 7.33
CA ALA A 116 -12.44 7.66 8.06
C ALA A 116 -12.92 8.17 9.43
N GLU A 117 -14.17 8.62 9.53
CA GLU A 117 -14.77 9.10 10.78
C GLU A 117 -15.11 7.96 11.75
N THR A 118 -15.82 6.95 11.26
CA THR A 118 -16.44 5.93 12.11
C THR A 118 -15.74 4.58 12.06
N ARG A 119 -14.84 4.36 11.10
CA ARG A 119 -14.27 3.07 10.68
C ARG A 119 -15.30 1.99 10.29
N MET A 120 -16.53 2.14 10.71
CA MET A 120 -17.64 1.23 10.50
C MET A 120 -18.89 2.04 10.16
N PRO A 121 -19.00 2.59 8.93
CA PRO A 121 -20.22 3.26 8.52
C PRO A 121 -21.39 2.28 8.54
N PRO A 122 -22.63 2.76 8.65
CA PRO A 122 -23.80 1.92 8.46
C PRO A 122 -23.69 1.11 7.16
N LEU A 123 -23.93 -0.18 7.24
CA LEU A 123 -23.79 -1.10 6.11
C LEU A 123 -25.11 -1.80 5.78
N ALA A 124 -25.45 -1.87 4.51
CA ALA A 124 -26.35 -2.89 4.01
C ALA A 124 -25.57 -4.20 3.81
N VAL A 125 -26.08 -5.31 4.31
CA VAL A 125 -25.39 -6.61 4.23
C VAL A 125 -26.17 -7.56 3.33
N SER A 126 -25.51 -8.10 2.31
CA SER A 126 -26.05 -9.11 1.39
C SER A 126 -25.24 -10.40 1.52
N VAL A 127 -25.90 -11.53 1.64
CA VAL A 127 -25.31 -12.86 1.73
C VAL A 127 -26.02 -13.77 0.71
N ASP A 128 -25.25 -14.70 0.12
CA ASP A 128 -25.73 -15.67 -0.89
C ASP A 128 -26.46 -15.00 -2.07
N GLY A 129 -26.08 -13.77 -2.41
CA GLY A 129 -26.68 -13.03 -3.52
C GLY A 129 -28.10 -12.54 -3.29
N GLN A 130 -28.59 -12.58 -2.05
CA GLN A 130 -29.91 -12.06 -1.68
C GLN A 130 -29.89 -10.52 -1.57
N ALA A 131 -31.08 -9.91 -1.62
CA ALA A 131 -31.23 -8.48 -1.42
C ALA A 131 -30.61 -8.05 -0.07
N PRO A 132 -29.86 -6.93 -0.02
CA PRO A 132 -29.20 -6.50 1.20
C PRO A 132 -30.18 -5.98 2.24
N THR A 133 -29.80 -6.09 3.50
CA THR A 133 -30.56 -5.60 4.65
C THR A 133 -29.74 -4.62 5.48
N ALA A 134 -30.37 -3.61 6.05
CA ALA A 134 -29.78 -2.72 7.05
C ALA A 134 -29.83 -3.34 8.45
N ASP A 135 -30.83 -4.16 8.74
CA ASP A 135 -30.94 -4.93 10.00
C ASP A 135 -30.25 -6.29 9.84
N TRP A 136 -28.93 -6.27 9.98
CA TRP A 136 -28.15 -7.52 9.92
C TRP A 136 -28.45 -8.45 11.10
N ALA A 137 -28.57 -7.92 12.32
CA ALA A 137 -28.76 -8.73 13.52
C ALA A 137 -30.08 -9.51 13.52
N GLY A 138 -31.15 -8.89 13.04
CA GLY A 138 -32.49 -9.49 12.92
C GLY A 138 -32.73 -10.24 11.60
N SER A 139 -31.81 -10.19 10.66
CA SER A 139 -31.99 -10.76 9.32
C SER A 139 -32.01 -12.28 9.31
N PRO A 140 -32.91 -12.93 8.54
CA PRO A 140 -32.86 -14.36 8.28
C PRO A 140 -31.61 -14.78 7.48
N LEU A 141 -30.93 -13.83 6.82
CA LEU A 141 -29.65 -14.08 6.13
C LEU A 141 -28.51 -14.27 7.12
N ASN A 142 -28.66 -13.81 8.35
CA ASN A 142 -27.65 -13.93 9.40
C ASN A 142 -27.72 -15.33 10.06
N ARG A 143 -26.86 -16.21 9.59
CA ARG A 143 -26.72 -17.60 10.09
C ARG A 143 -25.63 -17.73 11.16
N LEU A 144 -25.12 -16.62 11.67
CA LEU A 144 -24.16 -16.61 12.77
C LEU A 144 -24.78 -17.19 14.05
N ASP A 145 -23.96 -17.77 14.90
CA ASP A 145 -24.40 -18.25 16.21
C ASP A 145 -24.88 -17.11 17.11
N ALA A 146 -25.69 -17.42 18.13
CA ALA A 146 -26.33 -16.42 18.97
C ALA A 146 -25.36 -15.39 19.57
N ALA A 147 -24.15 -15.82 19.93
CA ALA A 147 -23.10 -14.93 20.47
C ALA A 147 -22.49 -13.99 19.44
N GLU A 148 -22.66 -14.25 18.16
CA GLU A 148 -22.07 -13.53 17.03
C GLU A 148 -23.09 -12.67 16.28
N LYS A 149 -24.39 -12.90 16.46
CA LYS A 149 -25.47 -12.31 15.64
C LYS A 149 -25.45 -10.78 15.57
N SER A 150 -24.99 -10.13 16.63
CA SER A 150 -24.87 -8.66 16.65
C SER A 150 -23.66 -8.12 15.87
N LEU A 151 -22.73 -8.98 15.47
CA LEU A 151 -21.50 -8.57 14.79
C LEU A 151 -21.73 -8.49 13.27
N PRO A 152 -21.52 -7.34 12.65
CA PRO A 152 -21.48 -7.28 11.19
C PRO A 152 -20.27 -8.05 10.65
N PRO A 153 -20.31 -8.56 9.40
CA PRO A 153 -19.22 -9.35 8.83
C PRO A 153 -17.84 -8.69 8.93
N THR A 154 -17.77 -7.37 8.81
CA THR A 154 -16.54 -6.58 8.92
C THR A 154 -15.95 -6.53 10.33
N ALA A 155 -16.75 -6.81 11.37
CA ALA A 155 -16.30 -6.82 12.76
C ALA A 155 -15.79 -8.21 13.23
N LEU A 156 -16.03 -9.28 12.48
CA LEU A 156 -15.71 -10.64 12.91
C LEU A 156 -14.20 -10.86 13.08
N VAL A 157 -13.38 -10.42 12.12
CA VAL A 157 -11.90 -10.58 12.19
C VAL A 157 -11.32 -9.86 13.40
N PRO A 158 -11.53 -8.54 13.59
CA PRO A 158 -11.03 -7.85 14.79
C PRO A 158 -11.62 -8.44 16.10
N HIS A 159 -12.88 -8.86 16.11
CA HIS A 159 -13.48 -9.48 17.31
C HIS A 159 -12.68 -10.70 17.77
N TYR A 160 -12.45 -11.67 16.89
CA TYR A 160 -11.78 -12.91 17.26
C TYR A 160 -10.29 -12.73 17.53
N LEU A 161 -9.62 -11.82 16.83
CA LEU A 161 -8.20 -11.53 17.06
C LEU A 161 -7.98 -10.76 18.38
N LEU A 162 -8.93 -9.94 18.82
CA LEU A 162 -8.76 -9.11 20.02
C LEU A 162 -9.43 -9.67 21.27
N LYS A 163 -10.39 -10.60 21.16
CA LYS A 163 -11.12 -11.20 22.29
C LYS A 163 -10.20 -11.80 23.36
N ASN A 164 -9.16 -12.51 22.94
CA ASN A 164 -8.18 -13.15 23.81
C ASN A 164 -6.75 -12.68 23.45
N ASN A 165 -6.59 -11.41 23.12
CA ASN A 165 -5.32 -10.84 22.72
C ASN A 165 -4.34 -10.80 23.91
N PRO A 166 -3.18 -11.49 23.85
CA PRO A 166 -2.17 -11.46 24.91
C PRO A 166 -1.26 -10.23 24.84
N LEU A 167 -1.36 -9.42 23.77
CA LEU A 167 -0.49 -8.27 23.58
C LEU A 167 -0.93 -7.13 24.49
N VAL A 168 -0.04 -6.70 25.38
CA VAL A 168 -0.22 -5.53 26.27
C VAL A 168 0.45 -4.30 25.66
N GLU A 169 1.65 -4.49 25.12
CA GLU A 169 2.40 -3.46 24.40
C GLU A 169 2.42 -3.73 22.90
N LEU A 170 2.58 -2.69 22.10
CA LEU A 170 2.60 -2.80 20.64
C LEU A 170 3.78 -3.63 20.08
N THR A 171 4.81 -3.86 20.91
CA THR A 171 5.98 -4.68 20.56
C THR A 171 5.87 -6.13 21.01
N ASP A 172 4.86 -6.50 21.80
CA ASP A 172 4.76 -7.83 22.43
C ASP A 172 4.64 -8.98 21.44
N TRP A 173 4.23 -8.72 20.19
CA TRP A 173 4.18 -9.73 19.14
C TRP A 173 5.56 -10.35 18.81
N GLN A 174 6.66 -9.70 19.22
CA GLN A 174 8.03 -10.19 19.03
C GLN A 174 8.52 -11.03 20.24
N LYS A 175 7.77 -11.09 21.34
CA LYS A 175 8.16 -11.82 22.54
C LYS A 175 8.05 -13.33 22.34
N PRO A 176 8.99 -14.14 22.89
CA PRO A 176 9.00 -15.59 22.74
C PRO A 176 7.73 -16.27 23.21
N GLU A 177 7.06 -15.75 24.26
CA GLU A 177 5.79 -16.31 24.77
C GLU A 177 4.67 -16.29 23.74
N ASN A 178 4.70 -15.37 22.76
CA ASN A 178 3.71 -15.26 21.70
C ASN A 178 4.07 -16.08 20.43
N ALA A 179 5.24 -16.73 20.40
CA ALA A 179 5.69 -17.52 19.24
C ALA A 179 4.75 -18.71 18.91
N HIS A 180 3.95 -19.19 19.87
CA HIS A 180 2.96 -20.23 19.59
C HIS A 180 1.82 -19.73 18.72
N ILE A 181 1.47 -18.43 18.77
CA ILE A 181 0.42 -17.80 17.95
C ILE A 181 0.95 -17.59 16.50
N ASP A 182 2.24 -17.33 16.33
CA ASP A 182 2.87 -17.22 15.01
C ASP A 182 2.61 -18.46 14.13
N ARG A 183 2.51 -19.64 14.74
CA ARG A 183 2.28 -20.90 14.01
C ARG A 183 0.84 -21.06 13.52
N LEU A 184 -0.08 -20.22 13.97
CA LEU A 184 -1.50 -20.33 13.68
C LEU A 184 -1.86 -19.39 12.52
N SER A 185 -2.75 -19.88 11.67
CA SER A 185 -3.51 -19.03 10.76
C SER A 185 -4.60 -18.25 11.52
N VAL A 186 -5.10 -17.18 10.91
CA VAL A 186 -6.27 -16.45 11.44
C VAL A 186 -7.46 -17.40 11.60
N ARG A 187 -7.66 -18.34 10.65
CA ARG A 187 -8.72 -19.36 10.74
C ARG A 187 -8.58 -20.22 11.98
N GLU A 188 -7.40 -20.80 12.19
CA GLU A 188 -7.15 -21.68 13.34
C GLU A 188 -7.29 -20.95 14.67
N TYR A 189 -6.78 -19.72 14.74
CA TYR A 189 -6.90 -18.89 15.94
C TYR A 189 -8.36 -18.54 16.26
N ALA A 190 -9.12 -18.09 15.26
CA ALA A 190 -10.52 -17.75 15.42
C ALA A 190 -11.38 -18.98 15.77
N ALA A 191 -11.15 -20.13 15.13
CA ALA A 191 -11.83 -21.39 15.43
C ALA A 191 -11.58 -21.83 16.88
N ARG A 192 -10.34 -21.75 17.38
CA ARG A 192 -10.01 -22.01 18.80
C ARG A 192 -10.66 -21.00 19.74
N GLY A 193 -10.91 -19.77 19.27
CA GLY A 193 -11.63 -18.71 19.98
C GLY A 193 -13.16 -18.88 20.00
N GLY A 194 -13.67 -19.95 19.33
CA GLY A 194 -15.10 -20.29 19.28
C GLY A 194 -15.85 -19.65 18.10
N ALA A 195 -15.15 -19.28 17.02
CA ALA A 195 -15.80 -18.79 15.80
C ALA A 195 -16.63 -19.93 15.14
N SER A 196 -17.90 -19.63 14.83
CA SER A 196 -18.76 -20.55 14.13
C SER A 196 -18.29 -20.81 12.68
N PRO A 197 -18.68 -21.91 12.04
CA PRO A 197 -18.36 -22.16 10.64
C PRO A 197 -18.80 -20.99 9.73
N GLU A 198 -19.95 -20.39 10.00
CA GLU A 198 -20.45 -19.24 9.25
C GLU A 198 -19.61 -17.99 9.52
N ALA A 199 -19.19 -17.72 10.76
CA ALA A 199 -18.27 -16.63 11.05
C ALA A 199 -16.95 -16.78 10.26
N LEU A 200 -16.36 -17.98 10.25
CA LEU A 200 -15.15 -18.27 9.49
C LEU A 200 -15.35 -18.09 7.97
N ARG A 201 -16.53 -18.43 7.46
CA ARG A 201 -16.89 -18.21 6.05
C ARG A 201 -16.95 -16.72 5.73
N LEU A 202 -17.66 -15.93 6.55
CA LEU A 202 -17.81 -14.49 6.33
C LEU A 202 -16.49 -13.73 6.55
N MET A 203 -15.70 -14.11 7.55
CA MET A 203 -14.36 -13.55 7.79
C MET A 203 -13.42 -13.73 6.59
N ASN A 204 -13.58 -14.83 5.85
CA ASN A 204 -12.72 -15.12 4.69
C ASN A 204 -13.01 -14.20 3.49
N VAL A 205 -14.12 -13.46 3.52
CA VAL A 205 -14.48 -12.51 2.47
C VAL A 205 -13.79 -11.17 2.71
N GLY A 206 -12.96 -10.75 1.78
CA GLY A 206 -12.30 -9.44 1.86
C GLY A 206 -11.20 -9.32 2.92
N VAL A 207 -10.66 -10.46 3.42
CA VAL A 207 -9.48 -10.41 4.28
C VAL A 207 -8.29 -9.83 3.51
N ALA A 208 -7.50 -8.98 4.19
CA ALA A 208 -6.31 -8.35 3.60
C ALA A 208 -5.11 -9.33 3.48
N ALA A 209 -5.39 -10.55 3.05
CA ALA A 209 -4.49 -11.64 2.71
C ALA A 209 -5.12 -12.42 1.56
N ARG A 210 -4.50 -13.53 1.12
CA ARG A 210 -5.14 -14.42 0.14
C ARG A 210 -6.41 -15.07 0.72
N ASP A 211 -6.32 -15.57 1.94
CA ASP A 211 -7.43 -16.14 2.72
C ASP A 211 -7.03 -16.20 4.21
N LEU A 212 -7.96 -16.72 5.07
CA LEU A 212 -7.71 -16.86 6.51
C LEU A 212 -6.65 -17.92 6.83
N ASP A 213 -6.44 -18.91 5.97
CA ASP A 213 -5.44 -19.97 6.17
C ASP A 213 -4.03 -19.46 5.87
N ASP A 214 -3.93 -18.48 4.96
CA ASP A 214 -2.68 -17.86 4.53
C ASP A 214 -2.26 -16.69 5.44
N ALA A 215 -3.18 -16.14 6.20
CA ALA A 215 -2.98 -15.01 7.10
C ALA A 215 -2.44 -15.47 8.47
N ASN A 216 -1.27 -14.98 8.88
CA ASN A 216 -0.70 -15.25 10.20
C ASN A 216 -1.53 -14.58 11.31
N ALA A 217 -1.95 -15.34 12.32
CA ALA A 217 -2.78 -14.83 13.40
C ALA A 217 -2.08 -13.71 14.20
N LEU A 218 -0.80 -13.87 14.52
CA LEU A 218 -0.05 -12.90 15.33
C LEU A 218 0.19 -11.58 14.57
N ASP A 219 0.49 -11.64 13.25
CA ASP A 219 0.65 -10.45 12.42
C ASP A 219 -0.67 -9.67 12.27
N PHE A 220 -1.78 -10.37 12.05
CA PHE A 220 -3.09 -9.73 11.97
C PHE A 220 -3.56 -9.22 13.33
N MET A 221 -3.26 -9.93 14.42
CA MET A 221 -3.54 -9.51 15.79
C MET A 221 -2.82 -8.20 16.11
N ARG A 222 -1.49 -8.11 15.89
CA ARG A 222 -0.74 -6.88 16.18
C ARG A 222 -1.26 -5.66 15.40
N LYS A 223 -1.62 -5.85 14.13
CA LYS A 223 -2.19 -4.78 13.29
C LYS A 223 -3.56 -4.34 13.79
N ASN A 224 -4.44 -5.28 14.12
CA ASN A 224 -5.75 -4.97 14.69
C ASN A 224 -5.63 -4.32 16.07
N TYR A 225 -4.69 -4.79 16.89
CA TYR A 225 -4.41 -4.19 18.20
C TYR A 225 -3.89 -2.76 18.07
N TYR A 226 -2.95 -2.51 17.16
CA TYR A 226 -2.47 -1.17 16.85
C TYR A 226 -3.61 -0.23 16.44
N TYR A 227 -4.46 -0.65 15.51
CA TYR A 227 -5.59 0.16 15.07
C TYR A 227 -6.66 0.38 16.16
N ALA A 228 -6.89 -0.60 17.04
CA ALA A 228 -7.77 -0.44 18.18
C ALA A 228 -7.18 0.54 19.21
N TRP A 229 -5.86 0.48 19.43
CA TRP A 229 -5.13 1.42 20.27
C TRP A 229 -5.25 2.85 19.73
N GLU A 230 -5.02 3.05 18.42
CA GLU A 230 -5.21 4.34 17.75
C GLU A 230 -6.61 4.91 17.97
N ALA A 231 -7.64 4.12 17.69
CA ALA A 231 -9.04 4.53 17.83
C ALA A 231 -9.43 4.89 19.28
N LYS A 232 -8.78 4.25 20.27
CA LYS A 232 -9.01 4.53 21.69
C LYS A 232 -8.35 5.85 22.14
N ASN A 233 -7.22 6.23 21.54
CA ASN A 233 -6.41 7.36 22.01
C ASN A 233 -6.74 8.68 21.30
N GLY A 234 -7.43 8.66 20.17
CA GLY A 234 -7.86 9.89 19.51
C GLY A 234 -8.53 9.68 18.15
N PRO A 235 -9.12 10.75 17.61
CA PRO A 235 -9.76 10.70 16.31
C PRO A 235 -8.71 10.56 15.19
N TYR A 236 -9.14 9.98 14.08
CA TYR A 236 -8.38 10.04 12.84
C TYR A 236 -8.56 11.39 12.19
N SER A 237 -7.54 11.81 11.47
CA SER A 237 -7.57 12.94 10.54
C SER A 237 -7.30 12.47 9.13
N ILE A 238 -7.69 13.28 8.15
CA ILE A 238 -7.32 13.11 6.74
C ILE A 238 -6.51 14.35 6.30
N PHE A 239 -5.79 14.22 5.21
CA PHE A 239 -5.12 15.35 4.58
C PHE A 239 -6.12 16.15 3.75
N ARG A 240 -6.18 17.48 3.93
CA ARG A 240 -7.09 18.36 3.17
C ARG A 240 -6.97 18.15 1.66
N ASP A 241 -5.75 18.16 1.13
CA ASP A 241 -5.46 18.03 -0.30
C ASP A 241 -5.01 16.58 -0.68
N GLY A 242 -5.34 15.62 0.20
CA GLY A 242 -4.99 14.20 0.03
C GLY A 242 -3.57 13.85 0.45
N THR A 243 -3.32 12.54 0.58
CA THR A 243 -2.03 12.02 1.03
C THR A 243 -0.89 12.32 0.06
N SER A 244 -1.18 12.51 -1.22
CA SER A 244 -0.19 12.95 -2.20
C SER A 244 0.37 14.33 -1.87
N ALA A 245 -0.40 15.24 -1.25
CA ALA A 245 0.09 16.58 -0.88
C ALA A 245 1.27 16.48 0.10
N LEU A 246 1.21 15.55 1.06
CA LEU A 246 2.32 15.33 1.98
C LEU A 246 3.57 14.84 1.26
N THR A 247 3.45 13.81 0.41
CA THR A 247 4.61 13.24 -0.28
C THR A 247 5.19 14.17 -1.34
N ASP A 248 4.36 14.98 -2.00
CA ASP A 248 4.80 16.04 -2.92
C ASP A 248 5.58 17.11 -2.16
N ALA A 249 5.07 17.58 -1.01
CA ALA A 249 5.75 18.56 -0.16
C ALA A 249 7.08 18.02 0.40
N MET A 250 7.11 16.74 0.83
CA MET A 250 8.34 16.07 1.26
C MET A 250 9.38 16.05 0.14
N ALA A 251 8.99 15.66 -1.08
CA ALA A 251 9.87 15.62 -2.24
C ALA A 251 10.39 17.03 -2.61
N ALA A 252 9.51 18.03 -2.61
CA ALA A 252 9.86 19.43 -2.91
C ALA A 252 10.82 20.04 -1.87
N SER A 253 10.83 19.54 -0.63
CA SER A 253 11.71 20.02 0.43
C SER A 253 13.16 19.51 0.32
N LEU A 254 13.44 18.55 -0.57
CA LEU A 254 14.77 17.99 -0.75
C LEU A 254 15.67 18.94 -1.54
N LYS A 255 16.96 19.03 -1.16
CA LYS A 255 17.95 19.84 -1.87
C LYS A 255 18.19 19.37 -3.32
N ARG A 256 18.13 18.04 -3.54
CA ARG A 256 18.19 17.45 -4.87
C ARG A 256 16.80 16.95 -5.27
N PRO A 257 16.28 17.29 -6.46
CA PRO A 257 15.03 16.74 -6.95
C PRO A 257 15.07 15.20 -7.00
N VAL A 258 13.92 14.57 -6.77
CA VAL A 258 13.76 13.12 -6.96
C VAL A 258 13.93 12.80 -8.44
N GLU A 259 14.75 11.79 -8.75
CA GLU A 259 14.93 11.29 -10.10
C GLU A 259 13.87 10.23 -10.42
N LEU A 260 12.88 10.63 -11.19
CA LEU A 260 11.77 9.78 -11.63
C LEU A 260 12.16 8.87 -12.80
N ASN A 261 11.39 7.82 -13.04
CA ASN A 261 11.59 6.82 -14.09
C ASN A 261 12.93 6.06 -14.01
N LYS A 262 13.54 6.04 -12.82
CA LYS A 262 14.76 5.31 -12.51
C LYS A 262 14.45 3.93 -11.96
N VAL A 263 14.14 3.00 -12.86
CA VAL A 263 13.81 1.62 -12.49
C VAL A 263 15.07 0.85 -12.15
N VAL A 264 15.28 0.59 -10.87
CA VAL A 264 16.43 -0.18 -10.38
C VAL A 264 16.31 -1.64 -10.81
N VAL A 265 17.38 -2.19 -11.38
CA VAL A 265 17.49 -3.60 -11.82
C VAL A 265 18.65 -4.34 -11.17
N GLY A 266 19.63 -3.62 -10.63
CA GLY A 266 20.79 -4.21 -9.96
C GLY A 266 21.29 -3.37 -8.79
N ILE A 267 21.74 -4.04 -7.72
CA ILE A 267 22.37 -3.43 -6.54
C ILE A 267 23.62 -4.26 -6.20
N ASP A 268 24.78 -3.64 -6.22
CA ASP A 268 26.04 -4.24 -5.73
C ASP A 268 26.37 -3.63 -4.37
N ALA A 269 26.15 -4.43 -3.30
CA ALA A 269 26.30 -4.01 -1.92
C ALA A 269 27.66 -4.48 -1.36
N LYS A 270 28.57 -3.53 -1.11
CA LYS A 270 29.86 -3.74 -0.44
C LYS A 270 29.81 -3.25 1.01
N PRO A 271 30.81 -3.58 1.83
CA PRO A 271 30.82 -3.14 3.23
C PRO A 271 30.70 -1.62 3.42
N ASP A 272 31.30 -0.82 2.51
CA ASP A 272 31.44 0.64 2.63
C ASP A 272 30.95 1.44 1.41
N SER A 273 30.35 0.78 0.43
CA SER A 273 29.78 1.43 -0.75
C SER A 273 28.68 0.59 -1.39
N VAL A 274 27.81 1.26 -2.12
CA VAL A 274 26.78 0.59 -2.94
C VAL A 274 26.80 1.17 -4.34
N THR A 275 26.70 0.28 -5.34
CA THR A 275 26.49 0.68 -6.74
C THR A 275 25.10 0.20 -7.17
N VAL A 276 24.32 1.09 -7.76
CA VAL A 276 22.97 0.82 -8.23
C VAL A 276 22.91 1.01 -9.74
N THR A 277 22.36 0.02 -10.45
CA THR A 277 22.14 0.05 -11.89
C THR A 277 20.65 0.17 -12.19
N CYS A 278 20.27 1.13 -13.03
CA CYS A 278 18.92 1.32 -13.51
C CYS A 278 18.73 0.71 -14.92
N ARG A 279 17.47 0.44 -15.25
CA ARG A 279 17.09 -0.15 -16.55
C ARG A 279 17.49 0.69 -17.78
N ASP A 280 17.57 2.01 -17.62
CA ASP A 280 18.01 2.95 -18.64
C ASP A 280 19.53 2.98 -18.85
N GLY A 281 20.28 2.13 -18.13
CA GLY A 281 21.73 2.05 -18.17
C GLY A 281 22.45 3.03 -17.24
N SER A 282 21.75 3.92 -16.55
CA SER A 282 22.38 4.82 -15.58
C SER A 282 22.86 4.06 -14.34
N ASN A 283 24.01 4.48 -13.80
CA ASN A 283 24.63 3.88 -12.62
C ASN A 283 24.89 4.97 -11.57
N TYR A 284 24.65 4.61 -10.31
CA TYR A 284 24.81 5.48 -9.16
C TYR A 284 25.69 4.80 -8.13
N ARG A 285 26.62 5.55 -7.55
CA ARG A 285 27.46 5.06 -6.46
C ARG A 285 27.31 5.95 -5.24
N ALA A 286 27.19 5.34 -4.06
CA ALA A 286 27.09 6.03 -2.78
C ALA A 286 27.84 5.28 -1.69
N ARG A 287 28.14 5.96 -0.56
CA ARG A 287 28.72 5.35 0.63
C ARG A 287 27.73 4.40 1.32
N THR A 288 26.44 4.75 1.29
CA THR A 288 25.33 3.94 1.85
C THR A 288 24.13 4.00 0.94
N CYS A 289 23.20 3.05 1.09
CA CYS A 289 21.96 3.01 0.34
C CYS A 289 20.81 2.54 1.24
N ILE A 290 19.61 3.13 1.10
CA ILE A 290 18.37 2.61 1.70
C ILE A 290 17.44 2.15 0.58
N ALA A 291 17.11 0.86 0.56
CA ALA A 291 16.07 0.33 -0.32
C ALA A 291 14.72 0.39 0.41
N THR A 292 13.79 1.21 -0.12
CA THR A 292 12.41 1.32 0.38
C THR A 292 11.40 0.68 -0.58
N ILE A 293 11.92 -0.13 -1.51
CA ILE A 293 11.16 -0.84 -2.54
C ILE A 293 10.36 -1.97 -1.88
N PRO A 294 9.07 -2.16 -2.20
CA PRO A 294 8.30 -3.30 -1.70
C PRO A 294 8.96 -4.64 -2.02
N LEU A 295 8.98 -5.58 -1.08
CA LEU A 295 9.63 -6.88 -1.29
C LEU A 295 8.99 -7.70 -2.43
N SER A 296 7.72 -7.47 -2.74
CA SER A 296 7.04 -8.00 -3.93
C SER A 296 7.72 -7.62 -5.25
N VAL A 297 8.42 -6.47 -5.28
CA VAL A 297 9.20 -5.96 -6.42
C VAL A 297 10.71 -6.25 -6.24
N MET A 298 11.20 -6.16 -5.01
CA MET A 298 12.61 -6.38 -4.66
C MET A 298 13.15 -7.72 -5.15
N LYS A 299 12.32 -8.77 -5.14
CA LYS A 299 12.68 -10.12 -5.62
C LYS A 299 13.09 -10.16 -7.09
N ASP A 300 12.73 -9.16 -7.88
CA ASP A 300 13.07 -9.05 -9.31
C ASP A 300 14.35 -8.24 -9.54
N ILE A 301 14.95 -7.68 -8.48
CA ILE A 301 16.20 -6.91 -8.54
C ILE A 301 17.37 -7.84 -8.22
N HIS A 302 18.40 -7.80 -9.07
CA HIS A 302 19.63 -8.53 -8.80
C HIS A 302 20.42 -7.84 -7.69
N ILE A 303 20.57 -8.50 -6.53
CA ILE A 303 21.35 -7.98 -5.40
C ILE A 303 22.59 -8.86 -5.21
N SER A 304 23.77 -8.28 -5.48
CA SER A 304 25.09 -8.87 -5.19
C SER A 304 25.63 -8.36 -3.85
N GLY A 305 26.56 -9.13 -3.26
CA GLY A 305 27.10 -8.93 -1.92
C GLY A 305 26.83 -10.12 -1.01
N ASP A 306 27.24 -10.02 0.23
CA ASP A 306 27.13 -11.10 1.24
C ASP A 306 25.72 -11.16 1.84
N VAL A 307 24.71 -11.38 0.98
CA VAL A 307 23.32 -11.51 1.43
C VAL A 307 23.11 -12.89 2.05
N PRO A 308 22.75 -12.99 3.33
CA PRO A 308 22.47 -14.28 3.97
C PRO A 308 21.35 -15.05 3.24
N LYS A 309 21.53 -16.38 3.12
CA LYS A 309 20.54 -17.23 2.45
C LYS A 309 19.14 -17.06 3.04
N LEU A 310 19.02 -17.05 4.37
CA LEU A 310 17.74 -16.88 5.08
C LEU A 310 17.10 -15.52 4.77
N GLN A 311 17.88 -14.46 4.58
CA GLN A 311 17.35 -13.15 4.20
C GLN A 311 16.81 -13.15 2.77
N ARG A 312 17.48 -13.82 1.81
CA ARG A 312 16.93 -14.01 0.46
C ARG A 312 15.64 -14.83 0.46
N GLU A 313 15.57 -15.83 1.33
CA GLU A 313 14.35 -16.63 1.54
C GLU A 313 13.22 -15.75 2.09
N SER A 314 13.49 -14.87 3.07
CA SER A 314 12.50 -13.97 3.65
C SER A 314 11.89 -13.01 2.61
N TRP A 315 12.71 -12.43 1.73
CA TRP A 315 12.22 -11.56 0.66
C TRP A 315 11.30 -12.27 -0.32
N LYS A 316 11.58 -13.55 -0.61
CA LYS A 316 10.74 -14.38 -1.50
C LYS A 316 9.45 -14.83 -0.81
N ALA A 317 9.52 -15.11 0.49
CA ALA A 317 8.38 -15.57 1.29
C ALA A 317 7.40 -14.45 1.62
N GLN A 318 7.85 -13.19 1.67
CA GLN A 318 7.01 -12.06 2.03
C GLN A 318 5.79 -11.95 1.11
N ARG A 319 4.63 -11.98 1.71
CA ARG A 319 3.35 -11.91 1.01
C ARG A 319 2.80 -10.49 1.02
N TYR A 320 1.99 -10.22 0.01
CA TYR A 320 1.27 -8.96 -0.13
C TYR A 320 -0.19 -9.26 -0.45
N SER A 321 -1.10 -8.52 0.19
CA SER A 321 -2.52 -8.60 -0.13
C SER A 321 -2.78 -8.12 -1.55
N GLU A 322 -3.60 -8.84 -2.28
CA GLU A 322 -4.07 -8.47 -3.59
C GLU A 322 -5.34 -7.62 -3.46
N THR A 323 -5.42 -6.54 -4.23
CA THR A 323 -6.52 -5.58 -4.11
C THR A 323 -6.79 -4.88 -5.44
N VAL A 324 -8.05 -4.81 -5.81
CA VAL A 324 -8.54 -3.91 -6.86
C VAL A 324 -9.62 -2.99 -6.30
N GLN A 325 -9.59 -1.74 -6.73
CA GLN A 325 -10.56 -0.70 -6.40
C GLN A 325 -11.22 -0.25 -7.69
N ILE A 326 -12.56 -0.28 -7.71
CA ILE A 326 -13.36 0.14 -8.86
C ILE A 326 -14.17 1.37 -8.42
N PHE A 327 -13.77 2.54 -8.91
CA PHE A 327 -14.41 3.82 -8.59
C PHE A 327 -15.56 4.08 -9.57
N LEU A 328 -16.74 4.32 -9.00
CA LEU A 328 -17.98 4.47 -9.72
C LEU A 328 -18.62 5.81 -9.36
N LYS A 329 -18.79 6.69 -10.33
CA LYS A 329 -19.66 7.85 -10.13
C LYS A 329 -21.11 7.44 -10.24
N PHE A 330 -21.96 8.16 -9.52
CA PHE A 330 -23.41 7.96 -9.54
C PHE A 330 -24.12 9.26 -9.94
N ARG A 331 -25.29 9.11 -10.58
CA ARG A 331 -26.13 10.26 -10.98
C ARG A 331 -26.86 10.84 -9.79
N THR A 332 -27.58 9.98 -9.07
CA THR A 332 -28.34 10.30 -7.86
C THR A 332 -28.04 9.30 -6.75
N PRO A 333 -28.21 9.67 -5.48
CA PRO A 333 -28.06 8.79 -4.33
C PRO A 333 -29.14 7.68 -4.35
N TYR A 334 -28.88 6.57 -5.05
CA TYR A 334 -29.86 5.47 -5.18
C TYR A 334 -30.23 4.81 -3.85
N TRP A 335 -29.41 4.99 -2.82
CA TRP A 335 -29.69 4.54 -1.45
C TRP A 335 -30.82 5.33 -0.77
N GLU A 336 -31.12 6.53 -1.23
CA GLU A 336 -32.30 7.28 -0.80
C GLU A 336 -33.57 6.69 -1.41
N THR A 337 -33.50 6.05 -2.58
CA THR A 337 -34.60 5.40 -3.25
C THR A 337 -34.96 4.06 -2.62
N ASP A 338 -33.96 3.24 -2.26
CA ASP A 338 -34.21 1.92 -1.66
C ASP A 338 -34.19 1.94 -0.11
N GLY A 339 -33.88 3.09 0.52
CA GLY A 339 -33.92 3.28 1.96
C GLY A 339 -32.81 2.52 2.72
N LEU A 340 -31.79 2.04 2.01
CA LEU A 340 -30.66 1.31 2.61
C LEU A 340 -29.46 2.23 2.85
N PRO A 341 -28.53 1.87 3.72
CA PRO A 341 -27.25 2.55 3.84
C PRO A 341 -26.53 2.69 2.49
N ALA A 342 -25.80 3.80 2.29
CA ALA A 342 -25.06 4.03 1.06
C ALA A 342 -24.02 2.93 0.80
N SER A 343 -23.32 2.49 1.85
CA SER A 343 -22.31 1.43 1.76
C SER A 343 -22.94 0.04 1.93
N MET A 344 -22.34 -0.94 1.28
CA MET A 344 -22.81 -2.33 1.26
C MET A 344 -21.66 -3.31 1.41
N TRP A 345 -21.82 -4.36 2.21
CA TRP A 345 -20.98 -5.54 2.23
C TRP A 345 -21.71 -6.72 1.59
N THR A 346 -20.98 -7.55 0.84
CA THR A 346 -21.53 -8.78 0.27
C THR A 346 -20.48 -9.88 0.25
N ASP A 347 -20.89 -11.14 0.41
CA ASP A 347 -20.02 -12.29 0.21
C ASP A 347 -19.76 -12.63 -1.27
N GLY A 348 -20.32 -11.84 -2.19
CA GLY A 348 -20.05 -11.91 -3.62
C GLY A 348 -18.67 -11.36 -4.02
N ARG A 349 -18.41 -11.32 -5.33
CA ARG A 349 -17.07 -10.95 -5.86
C ARG A 349 -16.67 -9.50 -5.63
N ILE A 350 -17.62 -8.59 -5.50
CA ILE A 350 -17.34 -7.15 -5.27
C ILE A 350 -17.15 -6.81 -3.79
N GLN A 351 -17.44 -7.73 -2.89
CA GLN A 351 -17.20 -7.76 -1.45
C GLN A 351 -17.65 -6.51 -0.68
N PHE A 352 -17.02 -5.37 -0.87
CA PHE A 352 -17.32 -4.15 -0.12
C PHE A 352 -17.49 -2.97 -1.07
N VAL A 353 -18.69 -2.38 -1.08
CA VAL A 353 -18.99 -1.17 -1.85
C VAL A 353 -19.22 -0.03 -0.88
N ALA A 354 -18.29 0.91 -0.85
CA ALA A 354 -18.33 2.06 0.04
C ALA A 354 -18.71 3.34 -0.70
N HIS A 355 -19.52 4.16 -0.07
CA HIS A 355 -19.62 5.57 -0.42
C HIS A 355 -18.48 6.33 0.27
N ILE A 356 -17.68 7.02 -0.51
CA ILE A 356 -16.63 7.91 -0.02
C ILE A 356 -17.12 9.34 -0.23
N PRO A 357 -17.52 10.05 0.86
CA PRO A 357 -17.84 11.46 0.78
C PRO A 357 -16.62 12.25 0.28
N SER A 358 -16.86 13.20 -0.59
CA SER A 358 -15.80 14.03 -1.15
C SER A 358 -15.27 15.05 -0.14
N ARG A 359 -14.00 15.39 -0.27
CA ARG A 359 -13.37 16.54 0.37
C ARG A 359 -13.55 17.84 -0.43
N ILE A 360 -13.95 17.72 -1.70
CA ILE A 360 -13.90 18.78 -2.71
C ILE A 360 -15.31 19.19 -3.14
N ASP A 361 -16.23 18.23 -3.22
CA ASP A 361 -17.62 18.42 -3.65
C ASP A 361 -18.59 17.75 -2.68
N GLU A 362 -19.88 18.05 -2.78
CA GLU A 362 -20.90 17.50 -1.88
C GLU A 362 -21.30 16.06 -2.22
N LYS A 363 -20.86 15.55 -3.38
CA LYS A 363 -21.41 14.30 -3.93
C LYS A 363 -20.62 13.05 -3.54
N GLY A 364 -19.29 13.12 -3.59
CA GLY A 364 -18.44 11.94 -3.36
C GLY A 364 -18.48 10.92 -4.49
N ILE A 365 -17.96 9.70 -4.20
CA ILE A 365 -17.84 8.61 -5.17
C ILE A 365 -18.11 7.26 -4.49
N MET A 366 -18.60 6.29 -5.24
CA MET A 366 -18.69 4.90 -4.80
C MET A 366 -17.41 4.17 -5.16
N VAL A 367 -16.96 3.26 -4.30
CA VAL A 367 -15.82 2.38 -4.60
C VAL A 367 -16.13 0.94 -4.22
N ALA A 368 -15.92 0.00 -5.13
CA ALA A 368 -15.90 -1.42 -4.81
C ALA A 368 -14.46 -1.85 -4.50
N PHE A 369 -14.25 -2.37 -3.28
CA PHE A 369 -13.00 -2.94 -2.82
C PHE A 369 -13.07 -4.46 -2.89
N CYS A 370 -12.15 -5.07 -3.63
CA CYS A 370 -12.07 -6.51 -3.74
C CYS A 370 -10.68 -6.99 -3.32
N HIS A 371 -10.66 -8.06 -2.52
CA HIS A 371 -9.44 -8.61 -1.91
C HIS A 371 -9.43 -10.15 -1.97
N GLY A 372 -8.34 -10.72 -1.51
CA GLY A 372 -8.23 -12.15 -1.22
C GLY A 372 -8.51 -13.05 -2.43
N ARG A 373 -9.17 -14.16 -2.20
CA ARG A 373 -9.44 -15.17 -3.26
C ARG A 373 -10.26 -14.65 -4.45
N ALA A 374 -11.06 -13.61 -4.28
CA ALA A 374 -11.77 -13.01 -5.40
C ALA A 374 -10.80 -12.53 -6.49
N MET A 375 -9.59 -12.09 -6.08
CA MET A 375 -8.56 -11.59 -7.00
C MET A 375 -8.04 -12.68 -7.96
N ASP A 376 -8.12 -13.97 -7.63
CA ASP A 376 -7.74 -15.07 -8.52
C ASP A 376 -8.52 -15.01 -9.86
N SER A 377 -9.77 -14.55 -9.82
CA SER A 377 -10.61 -14.37 -11.01
C SER A 377 -10.58 -12.93 -11.55
N LEU A 378 -10.58 -11.94 -10.65
CA LEU A 378 -10.68 -10.54 -11.05
C LEU A 378 -9.42 -10.03 -11.76
N ASN A 379 -8.23 -10.50 -11.37
CA ASN A 379 -6.97 -10.15 -12.04
C ASN A 379 -6.88 -10.65 -13.50
N ARG A 380 -7.77 -11.55 -13.92
CA ARG A 380 -7.84 -12.06 -15.31
C ARG A 380 -8.74 -11.22 -16.20
N LEU A 381 -9.52 -10.30 -15.61
CA LEU A 381 -10.46 -9.46 -16.34
C LEU A 381 -9.76 -8.19 -16.85
N THR A 382 -10.21 -7.73 -18.02
CA THR A 382 -9.83 -6.39 -18.49
C THR A 382 -10.49 -5.32 -17.60
N PRO A 383 -9.96 -4.10 -17.53
CA PRO A 383 -10.61 -3.01 -16.78
C PRO A 383 -12.07 -2.79 -17.19
N ALA A 384 -12.41 -2.87 -18.47
CA ALA A 384 -13.78 -2.76 -18.95
C ALA A 384 -14.69 -3.88 -18.41
N ALA A 385 -14.20 -5.13 -18.39
CA ALA A 385 -14.93 -6.27 -17.86
C ALA A 385 -15.11 -6.18 -16.33
N LEU A 386 -14.09 -5.70 -15.60
CA LEU A 386 -14.15 -5.43 -14.16
C LEU A 386 -15.23 -4.39 -13.83
N GLY A 387 -15.22 -3.27 -14.54
CA GLY A 387 -16.20 -2.21 -14.34
C GLY A 387 -17.63 -2.66 -14.64
N LYS A 388 -17.83 -3.40 -15.74
CA LYS A 388 -19.13 -4.00 -16.10
C LYS A 388 -19.61 -4.94 -15.00
N LEU A 389 -18.75 -5.87 -14.55
CA LEU A 389 -19.06 -6.81 -13.48
C LEU A 389 -19.47 -6.08 -12.19
N ALA A 390 -18.76 -5.03 -11.78
CA ALA A 390 -19.08 -4.29 -10.57
C ALA A 390 -20.46 -3.65 -10.65
N ILE A 391 -20.78 -3.01 -11.77
CA ILE A 391 -22.11 -2.39 -11.98
C ILE A 391 -23.21 -3.46 -11.99
N GLU A 392 -23.03 -4.56 -12.72
CA GLU A 392 -24.02 -5.65 -12.81
C GLU A 392 -24.29 -6.28 -11.44
N GLU A 393 -23.27 -6.54 -10.63
CA GLU A 393 -23.43 -7.09 -9.29
C GLU A 393 -24.12 -6.10 -8.34
N ILE A 394 -23.76 -4.80 -8.39
CA ILE A 394 -24.43 -3.79 -7.57
C ILE A 394 -25.91 -3.68 -7.97
N VAL A 395 -26.21 -3.59 -9.27
CA VAL A 395 -27.61 -3.48 -9.76
C VAL A 395 -28.42 -4.73 -9.43
N ARG A 396 -27.82 -5.92 -9.54
CA ARG A 396 -28.48 -7.18 -9.16
C ARG A 396 -28.89 -7.21 -7.69
N LEU A 397 -28.04 -6.70 -6.81
CA LEU A 397 -28.29 -6.64 -5.37
C LEU A 397 -29.17 -5.44 -4.98
N ARG A 398 -28.98 -4.30 -5.65
CA ARG A 398 -29.68 -3.03 -5.40
C ARG A 398 -30.27 -2.50 -6.71
N PRO A 399 -31.47 -2.95 -7.13
CA PRO A 399 -32.11 -2.52 -8.39
C PRO A 399 -32.27 -1.01 -8.54
N ALA A 400 -32.38 -0.25 -7.45
CA ALA A 400 -32.40 1.22 -7.45
C ALA A 400 -31.15 1.85 -8.08
N ALA A 401 -30.03 1.12 -8.14
CA ALA A 401 -28.79 1.56 -8.80
C ALA A 401 -28.84 1.45 -10.33
N ALA A 402 -29.91 0.86 -10.92
CA ALA A 402 -30.00 0.67 -12.37
C ALA A 402 -29.93 2.00 -13.12
N GLY A 403 -29.00 2.11 -14.08
CA GLY A 403 -28.77 3.33 -14.85
C GLY A 403 -28.16 4.50 -14.08
N GLN A 404 -27.84 4.32 -12.78
CA GLN A 404 -27.26 5.37 -11.94
C GLN A 404 -25.73 5.37 -11.95
N LEU A 405 -25.09 4.25 -12.23
CA LEU A 405 -23.65 4.04 -12.05
C LEU A 405 -22.87 4.12 -13.36
N ALA A 406 -21.69 4.71 -13.31
CA ALA A 406 -20.72 4.67 -14.39
C ALA A 406 -19.30 4.49 -13.81
N VAL A 407 -18.49 3.64 -14.45
CA VAL A 407 -17.08 3.48 -14.08
C VAL A 407 -16.35 4.77 -14.40
N GLU A 408 -15.57 5.27 -13.44
CA GLU A 408 -14.72 6.44 -13.63
C GLU A 408 -13.24 6.08 -13.62
N TYR A 409 -12.83 5.22 -12.68
CA TYR A 409 -11.45 4.79 -12.56
C TYR A 409 -11.35 3.39 -11.98
N ILE A 410 -10.32 2.65 -12.35
CA ILE A 410 -9.99 1.36 -11.76
C ILE A 410 -8.52 1.36 -11.38
N HIS A 411 -8.21 1.04 -10.12
CA HIS A 411 -6.86 0.86 -9.66
C HIS A 411 -6.66 -0.56 -9.14
N ASN A 412 -5.66 -1.24 -9.70
CA ASN A 412 -5.30 -2.60 -9.28
C ASN A 412 -3.87 -2.62 -8.73
N TRP A 413 -3.77 -2.67 -7.40
CA TRP A 413 -2.47 -2.74 -6.72
C TRP A 413 -1.72 -4.03 -7.00
N SER A 414 -2.42 -5.14 -7.27
CA SER A 414 -1.80 -6.45 -7.55
C SER A 414 -0.99 -6.45 -8.84
N THR A 415 -1.47 -5.71 -9.84
CA THR A 415 -0.83 -5.60 -11.16
C THR A 415 -0.01 -4.33 -11.32
N TYR A 416 -0.03 -3.40 -10.34
CA TYR A 416 0.77 -2.19 -10.41
C TYR A 416 2.26 -2.53 -10.31
N PRO A 417 3.09 -2.18 -11.31
CA PRO A 417 4.44 -2.74 -11.45
C PRO A 417 5.40 -2.36 -10.32
N PHE A 418 5.16 -1.24 -9.63
CA PHE A 418 6.03 -0.72 -8.58
C PHE A 418 5.60 -1.09 -7.15
N SER A 419 4.54 -1.89 -6.99
CA SER A 419 4.16 -2.44 -5.68
C SER A 419 3.79 -3.92 -5.73
N LYS A 420 3.17 -4.40 -6.81
CA LYS A 420 2.71 -5.79 -6.98
C LYS A 420 2.00 -6.33 -5.74
N GLY A 421 1.13 -5.50 -5.17
CA GLY A 421 0.37 -5.76 -3.95
C GLY A 421 0.12 -4.50 -3.13
N HIS A 422 -0.74 -4.63 -2.12
CA HIS A 422 -1.24 -3.51 -1.32
C HIS A 422 -0.53 -3.41 0.04
N ILE A 423 -0.68 -4.42 0.90
CA ILE A 423 -0.12 -4.46 2.27
C ILE A 423 0.66 -5.76 2.44
N ALA A 424 1.87 -5.67 3.04
CA ALA A 424 2.66 -6.83 3.40
C ALA A 424 2.04 -7.58 4.59
N TYR A 425 2.10 -8.91 4.56
CA TYR A 425 1.72 -9.76 5.69
C TYR A 425 2.58 -11.02 5.75
N PHE A 426 2.64 -11.63 6.94
CA PHE A 426 3.32 -12.90 7.15
C PHE A 426 2.36 -14.08 6.99
N ALA A 427 2.88 -15.20 6.50
CA ALA A 427 2.20 -16.49 6.57
C ALA A 427 2.42 -17.14 7.96
N PRO A 428 1.60 -18.14 8.35
CA PRO A 428 1.80 -18.89 9.59
C PRO A 428 3.22 -19.44 9.71
N GLY A 429 3.90 -19.15 10.83
CA GLY A 429 5.28 -19.55 11.13
C GLY A 429 6.38 -18.67 10.55
N ASP A 430 6.05 -17.63 9.79
CA ASP A 430 7.05 -16.79 9.12
C ASP A 430 7.61 -15.68 10.01
N ILE A 431 6.90 -15.26 11.06
CA ILE A 431 7.41 -14.21 11.97
C ILE A 431 8.69 -14.71 12.67
N GLY A 432 8.63 -15.87 13.32
CA GLY A 432 9.77 -16.45 14.00
C GLY A 432 10.97 -16.71 13.10
N ARG A 433 10.74 -17.00 11.82
CA ARG A 433 11.79 -17.25 10.82
C ARG A 433 12.37 -15.97 10.24
N PHE A 434 11.55 -14.96 9.96
CA PHE A 434 11.93 -13.89 9.04
C PHE A 434 11.87 -12.48 9.63
N ALA A 435 11.06 -12.20 10.65
CA ALA A 435 10.85 -10.83 11.12
C ALA A 435 12.15 -10.13 11.57
N ASN A 436 13.11 -10.88 12.10
CA ASN A 436 14.40 -10.34 12.55
C ASN A 436 15.46 -10.28 11.46
N ILE A 437 15.26 -10.92 10.31
CA ILE A 437 16.28 -10.99 9.25
C ILE A 437 15.91 -10.17 8.01
N VAL A 438 14.61 -9.98 7.76
CA VAL A 438 14.08 -9.39 6.52
C VAL A 438 14.66 -8.01 6.20
N GLY A 439 14.89 -7.19 7.23
CA GLY A 439 15.39 -5.82 7.11
C GLY A 439 16.83 -5.63 7.59
N GLN A 440 17.58 -6.70 7.83
CA GLN A 440 18.99 -6.58 8.26
C GLN A 440 19.86 -5.96 7.15
N PRO A 441 20.76 -5.04 7.49
CA PRO A 441 21.67 -4.47 6.50
C PRO A 441 22.53 -5.52 5.81
N VAL A 442 22.84 -5.29 4.54
CA VAL A 442 23.80 -6.07 3.75
C VAL A 442 24.95 -5.13 3.33
N GLY A 443 26.07 -5.20 4.01
CA GLY A 443 27.18 -4.25 3.80
C GLY A 443 26.73 -2.80 4.06
N ALA A 444 26.73 -1.98 3.01
CA ALA A 444 26.27 -0.59 3.07
C ALA A 444 24.83 -0.41 2.56
N LEU A 445 24.11 -1.50 2.27
CA LEU A 445 22.70 -1.48 1.86
C LEU A 445 21.80 -1.72 3.07
N TYR A 446 20.90 -0.78 3.35
CA TYR A 446 19.87 -0.80 4.39
C TYR A 446 18.49 -0.96 3.77
N PHE A 447 17.51 -1.37 4.58
CA PHE A 447 16.14 -1.62 4.13
C PHE A 447 15.15 -0.87 5.01
N ALA A 448 14.12 -0.28 4.38
CA ALA A 448 13.01 0.35 5.07
C ALA A 448 11.70 0.15 4.28
N GLY A 449 10.57 0.50 4.87
CA GLY A 449 9.24 0.33 4.29
C GLY A 449 8.28 -0.29 5.30
N GLU A 450 6.98 -0.28 4.99
CA GLU A 450 5.95 -0.79 5.91
C GLU A 450 6.11 -2.29 6.23
N HIS A 451 6.78 -3.05 5.36
CA HIS A 451 7.08 -4.46 5.55
C HIS A 451 8.18 -4.72 6.61
N ASN A 452 8.85 -3.67 7.05
CA ASN A 452 9.96 -3.73 8.01
C ASN A 452 9.67 -2.97 9.31
N CYS A 453 8.43 -2.55 9.53
CA CYS A 453 8.02 -1.88 10.76
C CYS A 453 7.89 -2.85 11.94
N ARG A 454 8.12 -2.35 13.17
CA ARG A 454 8.09 -3.16 14.39
C ARG A 454 6.97 -2.79 15.34
N ILE A 455 6.62 -1.52 15.43
CA ILE A 455 5.62 -0.99 16.37
C ILE A 455 4.35 -0.63 15.60
N HIS A 456 4.48 0.25 14.63
CA HIS A 456 3.37 0.82 13.90
C HIS A 456 2.96 -0.04 12.70
N ALA A 457 1.95 0.40 11.97
CA ALA A 457 1.51 -0.20 10.72
C ALA A 457 1.33 0.89 9.65
N GLY A 458 1.16 0.48 8.39
CA GLY A 458 0.88 1.38 7.28
C GLY A 458 1.93 2.47 7.08
N VAL A 459 1.49 3.71 6.90
CA VAL A 459 2.38 4.84 6.58
C VAL A 459 3.27 5.25 7.76
N GLU A 460 2.76 5.17 8.99
CA GLU A 460 3.58 5.46 10.17
C GLU A 460 4.66 4.40 10.36
N GLY A 461 4.33 3.12 10.16
CA GLY A 461 5.33 2.04 10.17
C GLY A 461 6.38 2.17 9.06
N ALA A 462 5.99 2.71 7.90
CA ALA A 462 6.92 3.00 6.82
C ALA A 462 7.92 4.11 7.21
N CYS A 463 7.47 5.14 7.93
CA CYS A 463 8.32 6.20 8.47
C CYS A 463 9.19 5.69 9.63
N GLU A 464 8.66 4.85 10.53
CA GLU A 464 9.42 4.19 11.59
C GLU A 464 10.61 3.41 11.04
N ALA A 465 10.38 2.58 10.04
CA ALA A 465 11.45 1.79 9.41
C ALA A 465 12.51 2.68 8.73
N ALA A 466 12.08 3.79 8.14
CA ALA A 466 12.97 4.78 7.52
C ALA A 466 13.85 5.50 8.55
N GLU A 467 13.28 5.90 9.67
CA GLU A 467 14.00 6.52 10.79
C GLU A 467 15.06 5.57 11.36
N ASN A 468 14.69 4.30 11.63
CA ASN A 468 15.63 3.30 12.13
C ASN A 468 16.81 3.07 11.17
N ALA A 469 16.56 2.98 9.86
CA ALA A 469 17.62 2.85 8.87
C ALA A 469 18.50 4.12 8.80
N SER A 470 17.91 5.29 8.93
CA SER A 470 18.63 6.57 8.94
C SER A 470 19.54 6.70 10.16
N ILE A 471 19.08 6.34 11.36
CA ILE A 471 19.89 6.31 12.59
C ILE A 471 21.07 5.39 12.42
N ALA A 472 20.85 4.16 11.94
CA ALA A 472 21.94 3.19 11.72
C ALA A 472 22.99 3.69 10.71
N ILE A 473 22.60 4.43 9.68
CA ILE A 473 23.53 5.06 8.73
C ILE A 473 24.33 6.17 9.40
N LEU A 474 23.69 7.06 10.17
CA LEU A 474 24.36 8.15 10.87
C LEU A 474 25.39 7.59 11.86
N GLU A 475 25.05 6.55 12.62
CA GLU A 475 25.97 5.87 13.52
C GLU A 475 27.17 5.24 12.79
N LYS A 476 26.94 4.64 11.61
CA LYS A 476 28.02 4.07 10.79
C LYS A 476 28.96 5.16 10.27
N LEU A 477 28.38 6.24 9.72
CA LEU A 477 29.18 7.30 9.09
C LEU A 477 29.91 8.19 10.11
N SER A 478 29.44 8.27 11.36
CA SER A 478 30.13 8.98 12.44
C SER A 478 31.37 8.25 12.97
N LYS A 479 31.47 6.95 12.71
CA LYS A 479 32.62 6.09 13.13
C LYS A 479 33.68 5.93 12.04
N ALA A 480 33.39 6.37 10.82
CA ALA A 480 34.25 6.28 9.65
C ALA A 480 34.96 7.62 9.36
#